data_4e9c817c9f11e8dde38c3245b84cb54b
#
_entry.id   4e9c817c9f11e8dde38c3245b84cb54b
#
_cell.length_a   1.000
_cell.length_b   1.000
_cell.length_c   1.000
_cell.angle_alpha   90.00
_cell.angle_beta   90.00
_cell.angle_gamma   90.00
#
_symmetry.space_group_name_H-M   'P 1'
#
loop_
_entity.id
_entity.type
_entity.pdbx_description
1 polymer ?
#
loop_
_entity_poly.entity_id
_entity_poly.type
_entity_poly.pdbx_seq_one_letter_code
_entity_poly.pdbx_strand_id
1 'polypeptide(L)'
;MRSAIVGSGLAALATYATLRHGGLPAEEIAVFGTHEDPTDVWRTRAAAIRQQRMRSESDGHLAPAAFPGLAVREALRRGSPAPLLRSVANRYHPSVDDFLAHAEAVRHRAGWQRSFRVQRVERIRAVERGFTLDGEGPFAHVLIATGHPGLARPDAFPGAVHAYEPHEYATKVAVVGAGMAAATEWLNALAAGAEVVSIRRREPLRRPLNVPRPYFSKRGLGAFHAATAERRAATLRELSTPSYPAGAAWDEPVRAAEREGRFRVEGTPNGSDQVIAATGFRQGFRHDPLLADLVDAHDLPTHDRWIVLDPDSTVAALTDETRTLAIAGVAAQWAFPAADTIAGAKYAAHAFRRRACRTR
;
A
#
# COMPACT_ATOMS: atom_id res chain seq x y z
N MET A 1 -8.07 -27.37 3.29
CA MET A 1 -8.30 -25.96 2.92
C MET A 1 -7.93 -25.76 1.48
N ARG A 2 -8.64 -24.90 0.75
CA ARG A 2 -8.46 -24.76 -0.70
C ARG A 2 -7.60 -23.55 -1.06
N SER A 3 -7.73 -22.46 -0.31
CA SER A 3 -7.05 -21.20 -0.59
C SER A 3 -6.25 -20.72 0.61
N ALA A 4 -5.07 -20.13 0.35
CA ALA A 4 -4.26 -19.49 1.36
C ALA A 4 -3.96 -18.02 0.98
N ILE A 5 -3.91 -17.16 1.99
CA ILE A 5 -3.46 -15.77 1.88
C ILE A 5 -2.24 -15.62 2.79
N VAL A 6 -1.11 -15.21 2.23
CA VAL A 6 0.14 -15.00 2.96
C VAL A 6 0.36 -13.50 3.17
N GLY A 7 0.32 -13.08 4.41
CA GLY A 7 0.26 -11.70 4.85
C GLY A 7 -1.06 -11.39 5.55
N SER A 8 -1.05 -10.46 6.48
CA SER A 8 -2.23 -10.12 7.29
C SER A 8 -2.59 -8.61 7.25
N GLY A 9 -2.10 -7.87 6.24
CA GLY A 9 -2.43 -6.45 6.08
C GLY A 9 -3.72 -6.17 5.31
N LEU A 10 -3.93 -4.91 4.93
CA LEU A 10 -5.14 -4.45 4.23
C LEU A 10 -5.40 -5.16 2.89
N ALA A 11 -4.35 -5.53 2.14
CA ALA A 11 -4.51 -6.28 0.90
C ALA A 11 -5.01 -7.72 1.16
N ALA A 12 -4.53 -8.33 2.23
CA ALA A 12 -5.02 -9.63 2.68
C ALA A 12 -6.49 -9.55 3.13
N LEU A 13 -6.88 -8.54 3.90
CA LEU A 13 -8.27 -8.30 4.30
C LEU A 13 -9.19 -8.10 3.09
N ALA A 14 -8.76 -7.27 2.12
CA ALA A 14 -9.52 -7.05 0.89
C ALA A 14 -9.73 -8.36 0.11
N THR A 15 -8.69 -9.19 0.02
CA THR A 15 -8.77 -10.49 -0.63
C THR A 15 -9.69 -11.44 0.12
N TYR A 16 -9.51 -11.57 1.42
CA TYR A 16 -10.35 -12.42 2.27
C TYR A 16 -11.83 -12.05 2.17
N ALA A 17 -12.15 -10.76 2.36
CA ALA A 17 -13.51 -10.26 2.24
C ALA A 17 -14.11 -10.52 0.84
N THR A 18 -13.29 -10.40 -0.21
CA THR A 18 -13.71 -10.67 -1.59
C THR A 18 -14.01 -12.15 -1.83
N LEU A 19 -13.19 -13.05 -1.29
CA LEU A 19 -13.43 -14.51 -1.35
C LEU A 19 -14.71 -14.89 -0.57
N ARG A 20 -14.87 -14.37 0.66
CA ARG A 20 -16.06 -14.59 1.50
C ARG A 20 -17.34 -14.09 0.81
N HIS A 21 -17.30 -12.90 0.22
CA HIS A 21 -18.40 -12.37 -0.57
C HIS A 21 -18.67 -13.20 -1.83
N GLY A 22 -17.64 -13.82 -2.40
CA GLY A 22 -17.75 -14.78 -3.51
C GLY A 22 -18.30 -16.17 -3.13
N GLY A 23 -18.65 -16.37 -1.85
CA GLY A 23 -19.27 -17.59 -1.34
C GLY A 23 -18.28 -18.67 -0.87
N LEU A 24 -16.94 -18.40 -0.81
CA LEU A 24 -16.03 -19.35 -0.19
C LEU A 24 -16.28 -19.40 1.33
N PRO A 25 -16.50 -20.57 1.94
CA PRO A 25 -16.61 -20.69 3.38
C PRO A 25 -15.28 -20.39 4.08
N ALA A 26 -15.33 -19.91 5.32
CA ALA A 26 -14.13 -19.53 6.08
C ALA A 26 -13.17 -20.71 6.26
N GLU A 27 -13.71 -21.89 6.37
CA GLU A 27 -13.00 -23.16 6.59
C GLU A 27 -12.15 -23.58 5.37
N GLU A 28 -12.48 -23.06 4.20
CA GLU A 28 -11.71 -23.29 2.96
C GLU A 28 -10.58 -22.26 2.74
N ILE A 29 -10.49 -21.24 3.60
CA ILE A 29 -9.50 -20.17 3.48
C ILE A 29 -8.60 -20.17 4.71
N ALA A 30 -7.28 -20.20 4.53
CA ALA A 30 -6.31 -19.91 5.57
C ALA A 30 -5.69 -18.53 5.33
N VAL A 31 -5.49 -17.77 6.40
CA VAL A 31 -4.76 -16.48 6.35
C VAL A 31 -3.58 -16.59 7.30
N PHE A 32 -2.38 -16.46 6.77
CA PHE A 32 -1.14 -16.53 7.53
C PHE A 32 -0.53 -15.14 7.70
N GLY A 33 -0.24 -14.75 8.91
CA GLY A 33 0.36 -13.45 9.17
C GLY A 33 0.81 -13.26 10.61
N THR A 34 1.48 -12.15 10.87
CA THR A 34 2.05 -11.82 12.19
C THR A 34 1.16 -10.89 13.02
N HIS A 35 0.12 -10.31 12.42
CA HIS A 35 -0.81 -9.38 13.08
C HIS A 35 -2.24 -9.85 12.86
N GLU A 36 -3.00 -10.05 13.93
CA GLU A 36 -4.40 -10.42 13.85
C GLU A 36 -5.28 -9.27 13.32
N ASP A 37 -4.95 -8.04 13.70
CA ASP A 37 -5.62 -6.86 13.15
C ASP A 37 -4.94 -6.45 11.83
N PRO A 38 -5.64 -6.56 10.68
CA PRO A 38 -5.07 -6.21 9.38
C PRO A 38 -4.80 -4.72 9.19
N THR A 39 -5.23 -3.87 10.11
CA THR A 39 -4.96 -2.43 10.08
C THR A 39 -3.79 -2.02 10.97
N ASP A 40 -3.26 -2.89 11.81
CA ASP A 40 -2.32 -2.56 12.87
C ASP A 40 -1.07 -1.83 12.38
N VAL A 41 -0.36 -2.42 11.42
CA VAL A 41 0.85 -1.80 10.84
C VAL A 41 0.54 -0.46 10.18
N TRP A 42 -0.61 -0.37 9.48
CA TRP A 42 -1.00 0.87 8.81
C TRP A 42 -1.42 1.94 9.82
N ARG A 43 -2.17 1.57 10.87
CA ARG A 43 -2.59 2.44 11.97
C ARG A 43 -1.37 3.04 12.68
N THR A 44 -0.41 2.20 13.04
CA THR A 44 0.84 2.63 13.69
C THR A 44 1.59 3.64 12.85
N ARG A 45 1.73 3.38 11.55
CA ARG A 45 2.42 4.29 10.63
C ARG A 45 1.66 5.59 10.40
N ALA A 46 0.33 5.53 10.26
CA ALA A 46 -0.50 6.72 10.11
C ALA A 46 -0.46 7.59 11.39
N ALA A 47 -0.44 6.97 12.56
CA ALA A 47 -0.30 7.68 13.84
C ALA A 47 1.07 8.35 13.96
N ALA A 48 2.16 7.67 13.57
CA ALA A 48 3.52 8.24 13.63
C ALA A 48 3.64 9.54 12.83
N ILE A 49 3.09 9.58 11.61
CA ILE A 49 3.06 10.79 10.77
C ILE A 49 1.85 11.70 11.07
N ARG A 50 1.10 11.43 12.13
CA ARG A 50 -0.10 12.20 12.53
C ARG A 50 -1.08 12.40 11.36
N GLN A 51 -1.25 11.38 10.52
CA GLN A 51 -2.10 11.44 9.34
C GLN A 51 -3.57 11.48 9.73
N GLN A 52 -4.29 12.53 9.34
CA GLN A 52 -5.71 12.68 9.66
C GLN A 52 -6.63 12.20 8.55
N ARG A 53 -6.18 12.21 7.30
CA ARG A 53 -7.01 11.86 6.13
C ARG A 53 -6.27 10.94 5.18
N MET A 54 -7.03 10.06 4.55
CA MET A 54 -6.55 9.20 3.47
C MET A 54 -6.26 10.04 2.23
N ARG A 55 -5.20 9.67 1.48
CA ARG A 55 -4.96 10.22 0.16
C ARG A 55 -5.86 9.59 -0.91
N SER A 56 -6.32 8.36 -0.69
CA SER A 56 -7.20 7.64 -1.59
C SER A 56 -8.65 8.12 -1.49
N GLU A 57 -9.40 7.97 -2.56
CA GLU A 57 -10.82 8.27 -2.63
C GLU A 57 -11.66 7.28 -1.81
N SER A 58 -12.89 7.67 -1.49
CA SER A 58 -13.73 7.02 -0.48
C SER A 58 -14.43 5.74 -0.90
N ASP A 59 -14.67 5.55 -2.20
CA ASP A 59 -15.62 4.55 -2.65
C ASP A 59 -15.04 3.13 -2.65
N GLY A 60 -15.74 2.23 -1.99
CA GLY A 60 -15.53 0.80 -2.02
C GLY A 60 -14.14 0.34 -1.59
N HIS A 61 -13.56 0.91 -0.55
CA HIS A 61 -12.17 0.67 -0.20
C HIS A 61 -11.82 -0.79 0.06
N LEU A 62 -12.59 -1.51 0.86
CA LEU A 62 -12.20 -2.86 1.28
C LEU A 62 -13.18 -3.93 0.85
N ALA A 63 -14.48 -3.68 1.00
CA ALA A 63 -15.50 -4.65 0.64
C ALA A 63 -15.89 -4.53 -0.84
N PRO A 64 -16.14 -5.65 -1.55
CA PRO A 64 -16.59 -5.63 -2.93
C PRO A 64 -17.88 -4.85 -3.15
N ALA A 65 -18.79 -4.87 -2.17
CA ALA A 65 -20.09 -4.19 -2.16
C ALA A 65 -20.11 -2.96 -1.23
N ALA A 66 -18.99 -2.32 -1.01
CA ALA A 66 -18.90 -1.16 -0.10
C ALA A 66 -19.46 0.14 -0.69
N PHE A 67 -20.05 0.12 -1.86
CA PHE A 67 -20.80 1.26 -2.38
C PHE A 67 -22.15 1.34 -1.64
N PRO A 68 -22.55 2.52 -1.19
CA PRO A 68 -22.06 3.85 -1.59
C PRO A 68 -20.84 4.40 -0.80
N GLY A 69 -20.10 3.62 -0.06
CA GLY A 69 -18.81 3.97 0.53
C GLY A 69 -18.85 4.97 1.70
N LEU A 70 -17.68 5.42 2.10
CA LEU A 70 -17.49 6.27 3.27
C LEU A 70 -18.09 7.67 3.12
N ALA A 71 -18.13 8.21 1.91
CA ALA A 71 -18.70 9.54 1.65
C ALA A 71 -20.18 9.64 2.02
N VAL A 72 -20.96 8.57 1.79
CA VAL A 72 -22.38 8.53 2.19
C VAL A 72 -22.52 8.44 3.71
N ARG A 73 -21.72 7.61 4.36
CA ARG A 73 -21.74 7.53 5.83
C ARG A 73 -21.41 8.87 6.48
N GLU A 74 -20.41 9.58 5.94
CA GLU A 74 -20.07 10.91 6.45
C GLU A 74 -21.16 11.94 6.16
N ALA A 75 -21.78 11.90 4.96
CA ALA A 75 -22.90 12.78 4.62
C ALA A 75 -24.08 12.61 5.56
N LEU A 76 -24.46 11.37 5.87
CA LEU A 76 -25.53 11.06 6.83
C LEU A 76 -25.15 11.52 8.24
N ARG A 77 -23.95 11.25 8.72
CA ARG A 77 -23.49 11.66 10.04
C ARG A 77 -23.46 13.18 10.22
N ARG A 78 -23.11 13.93 9.17
CA ARG A 78 -23.02 15.40 9.20
C ARG A 78 -24.32 16.12 8.83
N GLY A 79 -25.31 15.39 8.35
CA GLY A 79 -26.52 16.01 7.76
C GLY A 79 -26.22 16.93 6.58
N SER A 80 -25.19 16.62 5.77
CA SER A 80 -24.70 17.50 4.70
C SER A 80 -24.35 16.71 3.43
N PRO A 81 -24.77 17.17 2.24
CA PRO A 81 -24.39 16.53 0.97
C PRO A 81 -22.94 16.81 0.54
N ALA A 82 -22.21 17.68 1.24
CA ALA A 82 -20.87 18.10 0.85
C ALA A 82 -19.86 16.94 0.65
N PRO A 83 -19.82 15.85 1.46
CA PRO A 83 -18.98 14.70 1.19
C PRO A 83 -19.29 14.02 -0.15
N LEU A 84 -20.57 13.91 -0.50
CA LEU A 84 -21.01 13.31 -1.78
C LEU A 84 -20.57 14.16 -2.98
N LEU A 85 -20.77 15.46 -2.92
CA LEU A 85 -20.35 16.39 -3.97
C LEU A 85 -18.82 16.36 -4.15
N ARG A 86 -18.07 16.29 -3.05
CA ARG A 86 -16.61 16.12 -3.10
C ARG A 86 -16.20 14.79 -3.71
N SER A 87 -16.93 13.71 -3.43
CA SER A 87 -16.67 12.39 -4.00
C SER A 87 -16.87 12.40 -5.52
N VAL A 88 -17.96 12.98 -6.01
CA VAL A 88 -18.21 13.15 -7.45
C VAL A 88 -17.12 13.98 -8.13
N ALA A 89 -16.65 15.04 -7.45
CA ALA A 89 -15.53 15.87 -7.94
C ALA A 89 -14.15 15.22 -7.71
N ASN A 90 -14.09 14.02 -7.16
CA ASN A 90 -12.86 13.32 -6.77
C ASN A 90 -11.95 14.11 -5.80
N ARG A 91 -12.54 14.80 -4.86
CA ARG A 91 -11.87 15.61 -3.84
C ARG A 91 -12.23 15.15 -2.42
N TYR A 92 -12.91 14.01 -2.31
CA TYR A 92 -13.24 13.43 -1.01
C TYR A 92 -12.10 12.53 -0.54
N HIS A 93 -11.59 12.81 0.65
CA HIS A 93 -10.61 12.01 1.34
C HIS A 93 -11.18 11.64 2.72
N PRO A 94 -11.50 10.37 2.99
CA PRO A 94 -12.04 9.96 4.28
C PRO A 94 -11.05 10.23 5.41
N SER A 95 -11.57 10.42 6.61
CA SER A 95 -10.71 10.45 7.79
C SER A 95 -10.06 9.09 8.02
N VAL A 96 -8.92 9.08 8.70
CA VAL A 96 -8.25 7.85 9.13
C VAL A 96 -9.17 7.03 10.03
N ASP A 97 -9.87 7.67 10.97
CA ASP A 97 -10.78 6.99 11.90
C ASP A 97 -11.97 6.33 11.17
N ASP A 98 -12.61 7.02 10.22
CA ASP A 98 -13.68 6.44 9.42
C ASP A 98 -13.21 5.24 8.59
N PHE A 99 -12.00 5.31 8.06
CA PHE A 99 -11.37 4.22 7.32
C PHE A 99 -11.08 3.02 8.22
N LEU A 100 -10.51 3.23 9.41
CA LEU A 100 -10.23 2.17 10.38
C LEU A 100 -11.53 1.51 10.87
N ALA A 101 -12.54 2.30 11.21
CA ALA A 101 -13.85 1.77 11.60
C ALA A 101 -14.52 0.97 10.47
N HIS A 102 -14.31 1.38 9.21
CA HIS A 102 -14.78 0.62 8.05
C HIS A 102 -14.03 -0.71 7.89
N ALA A 103 -12.71 -0.70 7.99
CA ALA A 103 -11.89 -1.90 7.90
C ALA A 103 -12.25 -2.92 8.98
N GLU A 104 -12.46 -2.46 10.21
CA GLU A 104 -12.91 -3.30 11.32
C GLU A 104 -14.28 -3.91 11.07
N ALA A 105 -15.24 -3.14 10.58
CA ALA A 105 -16.56 -3.66 10.21
C ALA A 105 -16.49 -4.69 9.08
N VAL A 106 -15.56 -4.54 8.12
CA VAL A 106 -15.31 -5.54 7.07
C VAL A 106 -14.71 -6.80 7.67
N ARG A 107 -13.71 -6.68 8.54
CA ARG A 107 -13.05 -7.78 9.26
C ARG A 107 -14.06 -8.67 9.99
N HIS A 108 -14.92 -8.04 10.79
CA HIS A 108 -15.96 -8.74 11.55
C HIS A 108 -16.99 -9.45 10.66
N ARG A 109 -17.57 -8.72 9.70
CA ARG A 109 -18.58 -9.30 8.79
C ARG A 109 -18.05 -10.45 7.94
N ALA A 110 -16.81 -10.38 7.52
CA ALA A 110 -16.19 -11.45 6.75
C ALA A 110 -15.84 -12.68 7.59
N GLY A 111 -15.77 -12.57 8.93
CA GLY A 111 -15.38 -13.64 9.82
C GLY A 111 -13.88 -13.96 9.78
N TRP A 112 -13.04 -12.94 9.68
CA TRP A 112 -11.59 -13.03 9.57
C TRP A 112 -10.91 -13.95 10.58
N GLN A 113 -11.28 -13.85 11.86
CA GLN A 113 -10.70 -14.64 12.95
C GLN A 113 -10.85 -16.16 12.79
N ARG A 114 -11.86 -16.64 12.04
CA ARG A 114 -12.06 -18.06 11.79
C ARG A 114 -10.99 -18.67 10.88
N SER A 115 -10.35 -17.84 10.07
CA SER A 115 -9.37 -18.27 9.06
C SER A 115 -7.95 -17.81 9.38
N PHE A 116 -7.79 -16.87 10.32
CA PHE A 116 -6.50 -16.28 10.64
C PHE A 116 -5.64 -17.19 11.50
N ARG A 117 -4.36 -17.27 11.17
CA ARG A 117 -3.32 -18.01 11.88
C ARG A 117 -2.11 -17.13 12.11
N VAL A 118 -1.65 -17.08 13.36
CA VAL A 118 -0.42 -16.35 13.72
C VAL A 118 0.78 -17.17 13.27
N GLN A 119 1.23 -16.93 12.05
CA GLN A 119 2.39 -17.61 11.48
C GLN A 119 3.02 -16.76 10.40
N ARG A 120 4.34 -16.60 10.44
CA ARG A 120 5.12 -16.06 9.33
C ARG A 120 5.42 -17.20 8.37
N VAL A 121 5.05 -17.06 7.11
CA VAL A 121 5.44 -17.99 6.06
C VAL A 121 6.79 -17.54 5.49
N GLU A 122 7.75 -18.46 5.48
CA GLU A 122 9.10 -18.22 4.98
C GLU A 122 9.33 -18.83 3.61
N ARG A 123 8.62 -19.91 3.28
CA ARG A 123 8.80 -20.64 2.03
C ARG A 123 7.49 -21.08 1.41
N ILE A 124 7.41 -20.93 0.08
CA ILE A 124 6.32 -21.46 -0.74
C ILE A 124 6.93 -22.38 -1.77
N ARG A 125 6.40 -23.61 -1.87
CA ARG A 125 6.86 -24.61 -2.85
C ARG A 125 5.69 -25.12 -3.67
N ALA A 126 5.85 -25.15 -4.98
CA ALA A 126 4.89 -25.80 -5.86
C ALA A 126 4.97 -27.32 -5.69
N VAL A 127 3.81 -27.96 -5.59
CA VAL A 127 3.64 -29.43 -5.57
C VAL A 127 2.65 -29.82 -6.66
N GLU A 128 2.46 -31.12 -6.87
CA GLU A 128 1.60 -31.63 -7.95
C GLU A 128 0.20 -31.00 -7.96
N ARG A 129 -0.42 -30.83 -6.79
CA ARG A 129 -1.78 -30.31 -6.66
C ARG A 129 -1.87 -29.00 -5.86
N GLY A 130 -0.98 -28.04 -6.14
CA GLY A 130 -1.03 -26.74 -5.49
C GLY A 130 0.30 -26.28 -4.89
N PHE A 131 0.27 -25.77 -3.67
CA PHE A 131 1.43 -25.18 -3.00
C PHE A 131 1.48 -25.62 -1.53
N THR A 132 2.68 -25.84 -1.02
CA THR A 132 2.93 -25.94 0.42
C THR A 132 3.52 -24.64 0.95
N LEU A 133 3.14 -24.26 2.17
CA LEU A 133 3.60 -23.10 2.91
C LEU A 133 4.32 -23.62 4.17
N ASP A 134 5.65 -23.57 4.20
CA ASP A 134 6.48 -24.17 5.23
C ASP A 134 6.13 -25.64 5.54
N GLY A 135 5.73 -26.39 4.51
CA GLY A 135 5.30 -27.80 4.61
C GLY A 135 3.80 -27.99 4.88
N GLU A 136 3.06 -26.95 5.25
CA GLU A 136 1.61 -27.03 5.40
C GLU A 136 0.89 -26.94 4.04
N GLY A 137 -0.16 -27.71 3.84
CA GLY A 137 -0.95 -27.73 2.62
C GLY A 137 -1.27 -29.16 2.14
N PRO A 138 -1.49 -29.39 0.83
CA PRO A 138 -1.42 -28.41 -0.25
C PRO A 138 -2.61 -27.45 -0.30
N PHE A 139 -2.36 -26.22 -0.76
CA PHE A 139 -3.36 -25.23 -1.10
C PHE A 139 -3.41 -25.06 -2.61
N ALA A 140 -4.59 -25.21 -3.21
CA ALA A 140 -4.74 -25.06 -4.67
C ALA A 140 -4.49 -23.62 -5.11
N HIS A 141 -4.90 -22.64 -4.30
CA HIS A 141 -4.78 -21.23 -4.64
C HIS A 141 -4.08 -20.46 -3.51
N VAL A 142 -3.02 -19.73 -3.85
CA VAL A 142 -2.24 -18.93 -2.90
C VAL A 142 -2.15 -17.48 -3.39
N LEU A 143 -2.42 -16.52 -2.51
CA LEU A 143 -2.17 -15.12 -2.76
C LEU A 143 -1.18 -14.58 -1.74
N ILE A 144 -0.11 -13.95 -2.22
CA ILE A 144 0.93 -13.31 -1.40
C ILE A 144 0.59 -11.83 -1.24
N ALA A 145 0.47 -11.35 0.01
CA ALA A 145 0.11 -9.98 0.37
C ALA A 145 0.98 -9.46 1.52
N THR A 146 2.29 -9.65 1.44
CA THR A 146 3.27 -9.31 2.50
C THR A 146 3.48 -7.80 2.70
N GLY A 147 3.05 -6.98 1.74
CA GLY A 147 3.13 -5.52 1.84
C GLY A 147 4.53 -4.97 1.53
N HIS A 148 4.93 -3.90 2.22
CA HIS A 148 6.26 -3.29 2.03
C HIS A 148 7.33 -4.04 2.83
N PRO A 149 8.50 -4.34 2.23
CA PRO A 149 9.54 -5.18 2.86
C PRO A 149 10.38 -4.47 3.92
N GLY A 150 9.98 -3.30 4.36
CA GLY A 150 10.64 -2.54 5.43
C GLY A 150 10.80 -1.05 5.09
N LEU A 151 11.24 -0.30 6.08
CA LEU A 151 11.50 1.14 5.96
C LEU A 151 12.83 1.38 5.24
N ALA A 152 12.85 2.36 4.33
CA ALA A 152 14.06 2.78 3.65
C ALA A 152 14.80 3.81 4.51
N ARG A 153 15.97 3.46 5.03
CA ARG A 153 16.83 4.38 5.79
C ARG A 153 18.01 4.83 4.92
N PRO A 154 18.30 6.11 4.85
CA PRO A 154 19.46 6.58 4.10
C PRO A 154 20.75 6.31 4.88
N ASP A 155 21.73 5.68 4.23
CA ASP A 155 23.03 5.36 4.85
C ASP A 155 23.78 6.63 5.32
N ALA A 156 23.55 7.76 4.65
CA ALA A 156 24.13 9.05 5.02
C ALA A 156 23.65 9.58 6.38
N PHE A 157 22.56 9.02 6.94
CA PHE A 157 21.96 9.47 8.21
C PHE A 157 21.58 8.27 9.07
N PRO A 158 22.56 7.49 9.56
CA PRO A 158 22.28 6.22 10.28
C PRO A 158 21.53 6.41 11.61
N GLY A 159 21.64 7.59 12.23
CA GLY A 159 20.94 7.96 13.46
C GLY A 159 19.58 8.61 13.25
N ALA A 160 19.11 8.76 11.98
CA ALA A 160 17.82 9.38 11.72
C ALA A 160 16.66 8.50 12.21
N VAL A 161 15.70 9.10 12.94
CA VAL A 161 14.42 8.46 13.21
C VAL A 161 13.61 8.40 11.92
N HIS A 162 12.93 7.27 11.66
CA HIS A 162 12.11 7.20 10.45
C HIS A 162 10.74 7.85 10.67
N ALA A 163 10.21 8.59 9.68
CA ALA A 163 8.92 9.27 9.78
C ALA A 163 7.76 8.34 10.20
N TYR A 164 7.83 7.04 9.86
CA TYR A 164 6.84 6.04 10.27
C TYR A 164 7.13 5.37 11.61
N GLU A 165 8.05 5.91 12.41
CA GLU A 165 8.31 5.52 13.79
C GLU A 165 7.84 6.62 14.73
N PRO A 166 7.36 6.30 15.95
CA PRO A 166 6.97 7.31 16.93
C PRO A 166 8.12 8.27 17.25
N HIS A 167 7.87 9.56 17.19
CA HIS A 167 8.84 10.59 17.53
C HIS A 167 8.15 11.89 17.92
N GLU A 168 8.86 12.72 18.66
CA GLU A 168 8.54 14.11 18.94
C GLU A 168 9.48 15.04 18.14
N TYR A 169 9.12 16.31 18.00
CA TYR A 169 9.90 17.27 17.23
C TYR A 169 10.82 18.09 18.14
N ALA A 170 12.11 18.10 17.81
CA ALA A 170 13.07 19.02 18.38
C ALA A 170 12.85 20.47 17.87
N THR A 171 13.60 21.43 18.41
CA THR A 171 13.50 22.83 17.99
C THR A 171 13.91 23.05 16.53
N LYS A 172 14.94 22.30 16.07
CA LYS A 172 15.43 22.33 14.68
C LYS A 172 15.44 20.93 14.09
N VAL A 173 14.61 20.72 13.07
CA VAL A 173 14.37 19.40 12.48
C VAL A 173 14.82 19.37 11.03
N ALA A 174 15.71 18.45 10.68
CA ALA A 174 16.01 18.13 9.30
C ALA A 174 15.13 16.97 8.81
N VAL A 175 14.38 17.17 7.73
CA VAL A 175 13.53 16.14 7.11
C VAL A 175 14.13 15.71 5.78
N VAL A 176 14.55 14.45 5.71
CA VAL A 176 15.17 13.84 4.52
C VAL A 176 14.12 13.17 3.68
N GLY A 177 13.83 13.71 2.50
CA GLY A 177 12.85 13.17 1.56
C GLY A 177 12.08 14.23 0.81
N ALA A 178 11.27 13.80 -0.16
CA ALA A 178 10.49 14.70 -1.02
C ALA A 178 9.08 14.17 -1.35
N GLY A 179 8.62 13.12 -0.68
CA GLY A 179 7.31 12.50 -0.91
C GLY A 179 6.25 12.96 0.10
N MET A 180 5.15 12.22 0.13
CA MET A 180 4.01 12.47 1.03
C MET A 180 4.42 12.49 2.51
N ALA A 181 5.25 11.53 2.95
CA ALA A 181 5.73 11.48 4.32
C ALA A 181 6.55 12.74 4.66
N ALA A 182 7.46 13.16 3.77
CA ALA A 182 8.25 14.39 3.99
C ALA A 182 7.36 15.63 4.09
N ALA A 183 6.39 15.78 3.18
CA ALA A 183 5.46 16.91 3.23
C ALA A 183 4.64 16.91 4.52
N THR A 184 4.21 15.74 5.00
CA THR A 184 3.50 15.62 6.26
C THR A 184 4.39 15.99 7.44
N GLU A 185 5.65 15.53 7.45
CA GLU A 185 6.61 15.87 8.50
C GLU A 185 6.94 17.38 8.54
N TRP A 186 7.07 18.03 7.38
CA TRP A 186 7.24 19.50 7.36
C TRP A 186 6.08 20.20 8.06
N LEU A 187 4.84 19.82 7.72
CA LEU A 187 3.66 20.45 8.31
C LEU A 187 3.55 20.18 9.81
N ASN A 188 3.81 18.95 10.22
CA ASN A 188 3.72 18.57 11.64
C ASN A 188 4.80 19.26 12.48
N ALA A 189 6.05 19.31 12.00
CA ALA A 189 7.15 19.96 12.68
C ALA A 189 6.91 21.48 12.78
N LEU A 190 6.47 22.13 11.68
CA LEU A 190 6.12 23.56 11.67
C LEU A 190 4.95 23.86 12.63
N ALA A 191 3.92 23.00 12.69
CA ALA A 191 2.81 23.14 13.62
C ALA A 191 3.24 22.95 15.08
N ALA A 192 4.27 22.15 15.33
CA ALA A 192 4.89 22.01 16.65
C ALA A 192 5.82 23.18 17.03
N GLY A 193 5.99 24.19 16.14
CA GLY A 193 6.84 25.36 16.37
C GLY A 193 8.31 25.19 15.97
N ALA A 194 8.68 24.07 15.34
CA ALA A 194 10.06 23.81 14.95
C ALA A 194 10.50 24.65 13.75
N GLU A 195 11.82 24.85 13.65
CA GLU A 195 12.49 25.23 12.41
C GLU A 195 12.73 23.95 11.57
N VAL A 196 12.43 24.00 10.27
CA VAL A 196 12.51 22.84 9.38
C VAL A 196 13.55 23.05 8.29
N VAL A 197 14.49 22.12 8.17
CA VAL A 197 15.41 21.99 7.07
C VAL A 197 14.97 20.85 6.18
N SER A 198 14.54 21.12 4.96
CA SER A 198 14.17 20.09 3.98
C SER A 198 15.41 19.63 3.20
N ILE A 199 15.79 18.36 3.36
CA ILE A 199 16.91 17.74 2.63
C ILE A 199 16.34 16.91 1.50
N ARG A 200 16.50 17.40 0.26
CA ARG A 200 15.96 16.75 -0.93
C ARG A 200 16.87 16.92 -2.14
N ARG A 201 16.98 15.86 -2.94
CA ARG A 201 17.84 15.85 -4.14
C ARG A 201 17.18 16.52 -5.36
N ARG A 202 15.87 16.70 -5.34
CA ARG A 202 15.06 17.30 -6.40
C ARG A 202 13.76 17.87 -5.85
N GLU A 203 13.14 18.78 -6.58
CA GLU A 203 11.81 19.27 -6.25
C GLU A 203 10.78 18.14 -6.32
N PRO A 204 9.88 18.03 -5.31
CA PRO A 204 8.84 17.03 -5.32
C PRO A 204 7.77 17.33 -6.37
N LEU A 205 7.23 16.29 -6.97
CA LEU A 205 6.13 16.42 -7.89
C LEU A 205 4.81 16.72 -7.15
N ARG A 206 3.98 17.56 -7.76
CA ARG A 206 2.64 17.88 -7.27
C ARG A 206 1.62 17.00 -7.98
N ARG A 207 1.09 15.99 -7.30
CA ARG A 207 0.11 15.05 -7.86
C ARG A 207 -1.01 14.80 -6.85
N PRO A 208 -2.29 14.83 -7.23
CA PRO A 208 -3.40 14.53 -6.31
C PRO A 208 -3.36 13.09 -5.82
N LEU A 209 -2.94 12.17 -6.67
CA LEU A 209 -2.74 10.74 -6.38
C LEU A 209 -1.30 10.34 -6.66
N ASN A 210 -0.81 9.27 -6.01
CA ASN A 210 0.51 8.69 -6.28
C ASN A 210 0.62 8.23 -7.74
N VAL A 211 -0.44 7.58 -8.23
CA VAL A 211 -0.52 7.06 -9.60
C VAL A 211 -1.61 7.82 -10.35
N PRO A 212 -1.34 8.31 -11.57
CA PRO A 212 -2.31 9.02 -12.37
C PRO A 212 -3.53 8.16 -12.72
N ARG A 213 -4.71 8.82 -12.81
CA ARG A 213 -6.01 8.16 -13.09
C ARG A 213 -6.06 7.22 -14.29
N PRO A 214 -5.40 7.50 -15.42
CA PRO A 214 -5.43 6.56 -16.54
C PRO A 214 -5.11 5.13 -16.16
N TYR A 215 -4.20 4.91 -15.20
CA TYR A 215 -3.81 3.57 -14.76
C TYR A 215 -4.86 2.83 -13.92
N PHE A 216 -5.96 3.49 -13.55
CA PHE A 216 -7.13 2.86 -12.92
C PHE A 216 -8.21 2.50 -13.95
N SER A 217 -8.07 2.91 -15.21
CA SER A 217 -9.00 2.62 -16.28
C SER A 217 -8.60 1.38 -17.09
N LYS A 218 -9.59 0.69 -17.67
CA LYS A 218 -9.33 -0.46 -18.57
C LYS A 218 -8.42 -0.07 -19.75
N ARG A 219 -8.62 1.13 -20.33
CA ARG A 219 -7.84 1.62 -21.47
C ARG A 219 -6.38 1.87 -21.11
N GLY A 220 -6.13 2.61 -20.04
CA GLY A 220 -4.75 2.93 -19.63
C GLY A 220 -4.00 1.71 -19.12
N LEU A 221 -4.69 0.81 -18.40
CA LEU A 221 -4.11 -0.44 -17.95
C LEU A 221 -3.82 -1.38 -19.13
N GLY A 222 -4.73 -1.46 -20.11
CA GLY A 222 -4.49 -2.23 -21.36
C GLY A 222 -3.28 -1.70 -22.13
N ALA A 223 -3.12 -0.39 -22.25
CA ALA A 223 -1.94 0.22 -22.87
C ALA A 223 -0.64 -0.09 -22.10
N PHE A 224 -0.69 -0.09 -20.76
CA PHE A 224 0.44 -0.49 -19.92
C PHE A 224 0.82 -1.96 -20.14
N HIS A 225 -0.15 -2.88 -20.20
CA HIS A 225 0.12 -4.30 -20.41
C HIS A 225 0.63 -4.61 -21.84
N ALA A 226 0.20 -3.84 -22.84
CA ALA A 226 0.66 -3.99 -24.23
C ALA A 226 2.07 -3.42 -24.46
N ALA A 227 2.63 -2.66 -23.51
CA ALA A 227 3.96 -2.09 -23.64
C ALA A 227 5.05 -3.16 -23.41
N THR A 228 6.26 -2.92 -23.98
CA THR A 228 7.43 -3.77 -23.74
C THR A 228 7.83 -3.76 -22.25
N ALA A 229 8.59 -4.75 -21.83
CA ALA A 229 9.08 -4.87 -20.45
C ALA A 229 9.85 -3.61 -20.02
N GLU A 230 10.74 -3.10 -20.89
CA GLU A 230 11.54 -1.89 -20.67
C GLU A 230 10.65 -0.66 -20.48
N ARG A 231 9.61 -0.52 -21.31
CA ARG A 231 8.68 0.60 -21.23
C ARG A 231 7.83 0.54 -19.96
N ARG A 232 7.37 -0.67 -19.58
CA ARG A 232 6.66 -0.88 -18.30
C ARG A 232 7.54 -0.52 -17.12
N ALA A 233 8.78 -1.00 -17.07
CA ALA A 233 9.74 -0.69 -16.03
C ALA A 233 10.04 0.82 -15.96
N ALA A 234 10.24 1.48 -17.10
CA ALA A 234 10.42 2.93 -17.16
C ALA A 234 9.22 3.68 -16.58
N THR A 235 8.01 3.28 -16.93
CA THR A 235 6.76 3.82 -16.38
C THR A 235 6.69 3.64 -14.86
N LEU A 236 6.98 2.45 -14.35
CA LEU A 236 6.95 2.18 -12.91
C LEU A 236 8.02 2.99 -12.14
N ARG A 237 9.21 3.18 -12.72
CA ARG A 237 10.25 4.07 -12.16
C ARG A 237 9.77 5.52 -12.09
N GLU A 238 9.14 6.02 -13.13
CA GLU A 238 8.54 7.37 -13.15
C GLU A 238 7.45 7.53 -12.10
N LEU A 239 6.54 6.56 -11.97
CA LEU A 239 5.45 6.57 -10.98
C LEU A 239 5.97 6.49 -9.54
N SER A 240 7.15 5.90 -9.32
CA SER A 240 7.83 5.87 -8.02
C SER A 240 8.48 7.20 -7.62
N THR A 241 8.45 8.23 -8.50
CA THR A 241 9.00 9.54 -8.16
C THR A 241 8.20 10.16 -7.01
N PRO A 242 8.87 10.65 -5.95
CA PRO A 242 8.22 11.24 -4.78
C PRO A 242 7.26 12.37 -5.16
N SER A 243 6.06 12.36 -4.58
CA SER A 243 5.04 13.37 -4.85
C SER A 243 4.13 13.58 -3.64
N TYR A 244 3.48 14.74 -3.58
CA TYR A 244 2.42 15.04 -2.63
C TYR A 244 1.34 15.94 -3.27
N PRO A 245 0.13 16.06 -2.70
CA PRO A 245 -0.93 16.87 -3.28
C PRO A 245 -0.56 18.35 -3.38
N ALA A 246 -1.00 19.02 -4.44
CA ALA A 246 -0.99 20.47 -4.51
C ALA A 246 -2.18 21.05 -3.73
N GLY A 247 -2.06 22.28 -3.27
CA GLY A 247 -3.16 23.03 -2.66
C GLY A 247 -2.77 23.77 -1.39
N ALA A 248 -3.60 24.74 -1.01
CA ALA A 248 -3.33 25.64 0.09
C ALA A 248 -2.98 24.92 1.40
N ALA A 249 -3.67 23.81 1.72
CA ALA A 249 -3.40 23.04 2.92
C ALA A 249 -1.97 22.50 3.03
N TRP A 250 -1.27 22.31 1.90
CA TRP A 250 0.11 21.84 1.84
C TRP A 250 1.10 22.97 1.64
N ASP A 251 0.73 23.94 0.80
CA ASP A 251 1.66 24.97 0.33
C ASP A 251 1.72 26.19 1.23
N GLU A 252 0.59 26.60 1.80
CA GLU A 252 0.48 27.83 2.60
C GLU A 252 1.34 27.81 3.89
N PRO A 253 1.29 26.72 4.72
CA PRO A 253 2.11 26.65 5.91
C PRO A 253 3.62 26.67 5.61
N VAL A 254 4.04 26.00 4.53
CA VAL A 254 5.45 25.99 4.11
C VAL A 254 5.89 27.40 3.63
N ARG A 255 5.08 28.06 2.78
CA ARG A 255 5.39 29.42 2.32
C ARG A 255 5.39 30.46 3.45
N ALA A 256 4.48 30.31 4.42
CA ALA A 256 4.49 31.18 5.59
C ALA A 256 5.78 30.99 6.40
N ALA A 257 6.15 29.75 6.66
CA ALA A 257 7.38 29.43 7.37
C ALA A 257 8.67 29.83 6.61
N GLU A 258 8.66 29.76 5.28
CA GLU A 258 9.76 30.30 4.44
C GLU A 258 9.93 31.82 4.64
N ARG A 259 8.83 32.58 4.62
CA ARG A 259 8.86 34.03 4.88
C ARG A 259 9.32 34.39 6.29
N GLU A 260 9.04 33.55 7.26
CA GLU A 260 9.44 33.69 8.66
C GLU A 260 10.86 33.15 8.93
N GLY A 261 11.54 32.58 7.93
CA GLY A 261 12.87 31.98 8.06
C GLY A 261 12.87 30.62 8.79
N ARG A 262 11.68 30.04 9.09
CA ARG A 262 11.52 28.76 9.78
C ARG A 262 11.52 27.53 8.86
N PHE A 263 11.49 27.72 7.55
CA PHE A 263 11.62 26.62 6.57
C PHE A 263 12.69 26.94 5.56
N ARG A 264 13.64 26.01 5.35
CA ARG A 264 14.72 26.14 4.39
C ARG A 264 14.93 24.83 3.63
N VAL A 265 15.47 24.92 2.41
CA VAL A 265 15.90 23.76 1.62
C VAL A 265 17.41 23.75 1.59
N GLU A 266 18.03 22.69 2.06
CA GLU A 266 19.48 22.54 2.14
C GLU A 266 19.94 21.15 1.67
N GLY A 267 21.23 20.99 1.39
CA GLY A 267 21.83 19.70 1.03
C GLY A 267 22.22 18.84 2.22
N THR A 268 22.35 19.43 3.41
CA THR A 268 22.86 18.80 4.63
C THR A 268 22.05 19.23 5.86
N PRO A 269 22.03 18.41 6.95
CA PRO A 269 21.28 18.73 8.17
C PRO A 269 22.03 19.68 9.12
N ASN A 270 22.89 20.54 8.61
CA ASN A 270 23.75 21.40 9.43
C ASN A 270 22.94 22.22 10.45
N GLY A 271 23.32 22.15 11.71
CA GLY A 271 22.67 22.85 12.82
C GLY A 271 21.29 22.35 13.18
N SER A 272 20.88 21.17 12.72
CA SER A 272 19.63 20.51 13.15
C SER A 272 19.88 19.64 14.39
N ASP A 273 18.94 19.67 15.34
CA ASP A 273 18.98 18.89 16.57
C ASP A 273 18.46 17.45 16.34
N GLN A 274 17.66 17.27 15.29
CA GLN A 274 17.04 16.00 14.94
C GLN A 274 17.02 15.80 13.43
N VAL A 275 17.22 14.55 12.98
CA VAL A 275 17.05 14.16 11.58
C VAL A 275 15.93 13.15 11.46
N ILE A 276 14.95 13.44 10.60
CA ILE A 276 13.81 12.55 10.30
C ILE A 276 13.96 12.02 8.87
N ALA A 277 14.05 10.69 8.74
CA ALA A 277 14.10 10.00 7.46
C ALA A 277 12.68 9.77 6.91
N ALA A 278 12.20 10.66 6.05
CA ALA A 278 10.92 10.55 5.35
C ALA A 278 11.08 9.93 3.95
N THR A 279 11.88 8.87 3.87
CA THR A 279 12.36 8.21 2.65
C THR A 279 11.48 7.04 2.19
N GLY A 280 10.41 6.75 2.93
CA GLY A 280 9.43 5.74 2.57
C GLY A 280 9.92 4.31 2.83
N PHE A 281 9.71 3.42 1.86
CA PHE A 281 9.94 1.99 2.02
C PHE A 281 11.02 1.48 1.08
N ARG A 282 11.70 0.39 1.49
CA ARG A 282 12.54 -0.40 0.59
C ARG A 282 11.71 -0.88 -0.58
N GLN A 283 12.32 -0.95 -1.75
CA GLN A 283 11.61 -1.30 -2.98
C GLN A 283 12.23 -2.51 -3.63
N GLY A 284 11.36 -3.38 -4.19
CA GLY A 284 11.78 -4.56 -4.91
C GLY A 284 11.66 -5.85 -4.08
N PHE A 285 11.41 -6.92 -4.80
CA PHE A 285 11.15 -8.24 -4.23
C PHE A 285 12.34 -8.81 -3.44
N ARG A 286 13.58 -8.43 -3.78
CA ARG A 286 14.79 -8.91 -3.09
C ARG A 286 14.89 -8.48 -1.62
N HIS A 287 14.14 -7.46 -1.22
CA HIS A 287 14.07 -7.04 0.19
C HIS A 287 12.99 -7.79 1.00
N ASP A 288 12.16 -8.58 0.35
CA ASP A 288 11.20 -9.49 0.99
C ASP A 288 11.76 -10.91 0.90
N PRO A 289 12.19 -11.54 2.02
CA PRO A 289 12.83 -12.85 2.00
C PRO A 289 11.96 -13.94 1.36
N LEU A 290 10.64 -13.90 1.58
CA LEU A 290 9.71 -14.86 0.98
C LEU A 290 9.66 -14.73 -0.55
N LEU A 291 9.59 -13.50 -1.06
CA LEU A 291 9.56 -13.25 -2.50
C LEU A 291 10.91 -13.54 -3.16
N ALA A 292 12.01 -13.24 -2.48
CA ALA A 292 13.35 -13.58 -2.95
C ALA A 292 13.52 -15.10 -3.06
N ASP A 293 13.16 -15.85 -2.00
CA ASP A 293 13.19 -17.33 -1.99
C ASP A 293 12.27 -17.92 -3.08
N LEU A 294 11.08 -17.36 -3.28
CA LEU A 294 10.15 -17.82 -4.30
C LEU A 294 10.73 -17.66 -5.72
N VAL A 295 11.33 -16.49 -6.00
CA VAL A 295 11.96 -16.22 -7.29
C VAL A 295 13.11 -17.17 -7.54
N ASP A 296 13.99 -17.35 -6.57
CA ASP A 296 15.17 -18.19 -6.70
C ASP A 296 14.81 -19.68 -6.77
N ALA A 297 13.83 -20.15 -6.00
CA ALA A 297 13.40 -21.55 -5.98
C ALA A 297 12.67 -22.00 -7.25
N HIS A 298 12.04 -21.08 -7.98
CA HIS A 298 11.24 -21.39 -9.17
C HIS A 298 11.74 -20.72 -10.45
N ASP A 299 12.93 -20.11 -10.42
CA ASP A 299 13.53 -19.37 -11.55
C ASP A 299 12.53 -18.43 -12.22
N LEU A 300 11.83 -17.62 -11.41
CA LEU A 300 10.77 -16.76 -11.91
C LEU A 300 11.34 -15.59 -12.72
N PRO A 301 10.71 -15.21 -13.83
CA PRO A 301 11.15 -14.08 -14.62
C PRO A 301 11.00 -12.78 -13.85
N THR A 302 12.06 -11.98 -13.87
CA THR A 302 12.11 -10.67 -13.21
C THR A 302 12.57 -9.59 -14.18
N HIS A 303 12.19 -8.35 -13.91
CA HIS A 303 12.71 -7.18 -14.61
C HIS A 303 13.01 -6.08 -13.60
N ASP A 304 14.27 -5.66 -13.51
CA ASP A 304 14.79 -4.78 -12.44
C ASP A 304 14.43 -5.33 -11.05
N ARG A 305 13.59 -4.60 -10.33
CA ARG A 305 13.13 -4.93 -8.97
C ARG A 305 11.74 -5.58 -8.92
N TRP A 306 11.14 -5.87 -10.04
CA TRP A 306 9.79 -6.43 -10.13
C TRP A 306 9.83 -7.89 -10.59
N ILE A 307 8.95 -8.69 -10.02
CA ILE A 307 8.59 -10.02 -10.54
C ILE A 307 7.67 -9.78 -11.73
N VAL A 308 7.93 -10.47 -12.85
CA VAL A 308 7.05 -10.41 -14.02
C VAL A 308 5.78 -11.19 -13.74
N LEU A 309 4.65 -10.49 -13.78
CA LEU A 309 3.32 -11.02 -13.49
C LEU A 309 2.42 -10.87 -14.72
N ASP A 310 1.48 -11.78 -14.84
CA ASP A 310 0.36 -11.63 -15.76
C ASP A 310 -0.55 -10.44 -15.39
N PRO A 311 -1.34 -9.92 -16.32
CA PRO A 311 -2.26 -8.83 -16.07
C PRO A 311 -3.22 -9.04 -14.89
N ASP A 312 -3.54 -10.28 -14.55
CA ASP A 312 -4.40 -10.64 -13.42
C ASP A 312 -3.63 -10.85 -12.09
N SER A 313 -2.40 -10.38 -12.01
CA SER A 313 -1.50 -10.49 -10.85
C SER A 313 -1.03 -11.91 -10.54
N THR A 314 -1.16 -12.84 -11.45
CA THR A 314 -0.67 -14.22 -11.27
C THR A 314 0.77 -14.37 -11.71
N VAL A 315 1.45 -15.36 -11.13
CA VAL A 315 2.75 -15.85 -11.55
C VAL A 315 2.54 -16.92 -12.60
N ALA A 316 2.76 -16.60 -13.89
CA ALA A 316 2.43 -17.46 -15.03
C ALA A 316 3.02 -18.87 -14.89
N ALA A 317 4.30 -19.00 -14.55
CA ALA A 317 4.99 -20.30 -14.42
C ALA A 317 4.42 -21.19 -13.31
N LEU A 318 3.66 -20.62 -12.34
CA LEU A 318 3.10 -21.31 -11.18
C LEU A 318 1.56 -21.30 -11.19
N THR A 319 0.95 -20.95 -12.31
CA THR A 319 -0.52 -20.85 -12.41
C THR A 319 -1.03 -21.63 -13.62
N ASP A 320 -2.01 -22.49 -13.41
CA ASP A 320 -2.71 -23.25 -14.44
C ASP A 320 -4.23 -23.31 -14.15
N GLU A 321 -4.94 -24.26 -14.75
CA GLU A 321 -6.39 -24.43 -14.53
C GLU A 321 -6.75 -24.92 -13.12
N THR A 322 -5.83 -25.62 -12.45
CA THR A 322 -6.07 -26.29 -11.16
C THR A 322 -5.48 -25.54 -9.98
N ARG A 323 -4.42 -24.77 -10.18
CA ARG A 323 -3.70 -24.04 -9.15
C ARG A 323 -3.40 -22.59 -9.55
N THR A 324 -3.29 -21.72 -8.56
CA THR A 324 -3.01 -20.30 -8.79
C THR A 324 -2.05 -19.77 -7.74
N LEU A 325 -0.97 -19.16 -8.18
CA LEU A 325 -0.16 -18.28 -7.34
C LEU A 325 -0.32 -16.84 -7.80
N ALA A 326 -0.78 -15.96 -6.93
CA ALA A 326 -0.99 -14.55 -7.21
C ALA A 326 -0.27 -13.66 -6.17
N ILE A 327 0.04 -12.44 -6.57
CA ILE A 327 0.67 -11.44 -5.71
C ILE A 327 -0.22 -10.20 -5.62
N ALA A 328 -0.33 -9.62 -4.42
CA ALA A 328 -1.05 -8.38 -4.16
C ALA A 328 -0.17 -7.34 -3.46
N GLY A 329 -0.64 -6.09 -3.40
CA GLY A 329 0.11 -4.99 -2.79
C GLY A 329 1.29 -4.52 -3.64
N VAL A 330 2.26 -3.86 -3.03
CA VAL A 330 3.37 -3.20 -3.74
C VAL A 330 4.16 -4.13 -4.66
N ALA A 331 4.29 -5.40 -4.34
CA ALA A 331 4.99 -6.38 -5.15
C ALA A 331 4.26 -6.72 -6.48
N ALA A 332 2.97 -6.37 -6.59
CA ALA A 332 2.16 -6.59 -7.79
C ALA A 332 2.14 -5.39 -8.77
N GLN A 333 3.02 -4.40 -8.62
CA GLN A 333 3.04 -3.22 -9.49
C GLN A 333 3.25 -3.55 -10.96
N TRP A 334 3.91 -4.68 -11.27
CA TRP A 334 4.06 -5.13 -12.66
C TRP A 334 2.72 -5.49 -13.33
N ALA A 335 1.76 -5.99 -12.58
CA ALA A 335 0.40 -6.26 -13.06
C ALA A 335 -0.49 -5.03 -13.01
N PHE A 336 -0.35 -4.21 -11.97
CA PHE A 336 -1.18 -3.04 -11.73
C PHE A 336 -0.34 -1.90 -11.14
N PRO A 337 -0.03 -0.82 -11.90
CA PRO A 337 0.86 0.26 -11.44
C PRO A 337 0.48 0.88 -10.09
N ALA A 338 -0.80 0.89 -9.75
CA ALA A 338 -1.31 1.37 -8.47
C ALA A 338 -1.55 0.25 -7.44
N ALA A 339 -0.80 -0.85 -7.51
CA ALA A 339 -0.99 -2.02 -6.65
C ALA A 339 -0.77 -1.75 -5.16
N ASP A 340 -0.03 -0.70 -4.79
CA ASP A 340 0.19 -0.23 -3.43
C ASP A 340 -0.99 0.59 -2.84
N THR A 341 -2.09 0.71 -3.59
CA THR A 341 -3.33 1.39 -3.17
C THR A 341 -4.43 0.41 -2.81
N ILE A 342 -5.50 0.92 -2.15
CA ILE A 342 -6.70 0.11 -1.88
C ILE A 342 -7.35 -0.40 -3.19
N ALA A 343 -7.33 0.42 -4.25
CA ALA A 343 -7.81 -0.01 -5.56
C ALA A 343 -6.98 -1.18 -6.12
N GLY A 344 -5.66 -1.15 -5.92
CA GLY A 344 -4.77 -2.25 -6.32
C GLY A 344 -5.01 -3.52 -5.51
N ALA A 345 -5.20 -3.40 -4.20
CA ALA A 345 -5.57 -4.54 -3.36
C ALA A 345 -6.87 -5.20 -3.85
N LYS A 346 -7.88 -4.40 -4.17
CA LYS A 346 -9.15 -4.89 -4.76
C LYS A 346 -8.97 -5.52 -6.13
N TYR A 347 -8.12 -4.93 -6.99
CA TYR A 347 -7.83 -5.48 -8.31
C TYR A 347 -7.30 -6.91 -8.21
N ALA A 348 -6.25 -7.13 -7.42
CA ALA A 348 -5.68 -8.45 -7.19
C ALA A 348 -6.68 -9.41 -6.53
N ALA A 349 -7.45 -8.94 -5.54
CA ALA A 349 -8.47 -9.73 -4.86
C ALA A 349 -9.56 -10.24 -5.81
N HIS A 350 -10.07 -9.38 -6.69
CA HIS A 350 -11.07 -9.77 -7.69
C HIS A 350 -10.52 -10.72 -8.74
N ALA A 351 -9.28 -10.51 -9.19
CA ALA A 351 -8.61 -11.41 -10.11
C ALA A 351 -8.42 -12.80 -9.48
N PHE A 352 -7.90 -12.86 -8.28
CA PHE A 352 -7.71 -14.09 -7.52
C PHE A 352 -9.03 -14.84 -7.26
N ARG A 353 -10.09 -14.14 -6.87
CA ARG A 353 -11.42 -14.75 -6.69
C ARG A 353 -11.91 -15.44 -7.94
N ARG A 354 -11.77 -14.81 -9.12
CA ARG A 354 -12.20 -15.42 -10.38
C ARG A 354 -11.55 -16.79 -10.63
N ARG A 355 -10.29 -16.97 -10.21
CA ARG A 355 -9.55 -18.22 -10.30
C ARG A 355 -10.01 -19.20 -9.22
N ALA A 356 -9.97 -18.78 -7.96
CA ALA A 356 -10.28 -19.63 -6.82
C ALA A 356 -11.73 -20.13 -6.77
N CYS A 357 -12.68 -19.42 -7.41
CA CYS A 357 -14.10 -19.83 -7.42
C CYS A 357 -14.53 -20.55 -8.72
N ARG A 358 -13.72 -20.58 -9.80
CA ARG A 358 -14.08 -21.25 -11.06
C ARG A 358 -14.06 -22.77 -11.00
N THR A 359 -13.29 -23.33 -10.10
CA THR A 359 -13.08 -24.79 -9.95
C THR A 359 -14.12 -25.45 -9.01
N ARG A 360 -15.33 -24.86 -8.90
CA ARG A 360 -16.50 -25.47 -8.24
C ARG A 360 -17.38 -26.21 -9.22
#